data_ff059680477cada6849cb2a904787aa1
#
_entry.id   ff059680477cada6849cb2a904787aa1
#
_cell.length_a   1.000
_cell.length_b   1.000
_cell.length_c   1.000
_cell.angle_alpha   90.00
_cell.angle_beta   90.00
_cell.angle_gamma   90.00
#
_symmetry.space_group_name_H-M   'P 1'
#
loop_
_entity.id
_entity.type
_entity.pdbx_description
1 polymer ?
#
loop_
_entity_poly.entity_id
_entity_poly.type
_entity_poly.pdbx_seq_one_letter_code
_entity_poly.pdbx_strand_id
1 'polypeptide(L)'
;MSYIDVNRKISARQASFCTGLSYETLKADIKKGRLKATRNSRGNYEIKVRDLLDYDLYLQNCDRDILICPVNVFLNRLCYSVFKIYL
;
A
#
# COMPACT_ATOMS: atom_id res chain seq x y z
N MET A 1 -0.05 -3.59 -23.77
CA MET A 1 -0.43 -4.42 -22.61
C MET A 1 0.09 -3.76 -21.35
N SER A 2 -0.81 -3.45 -20.44
CA SER A 2 -0.42 -2.82 -19.19
C SER A 2 -0.36 -3.87 -18.08
N TYR A 3 0.67 -3.80 -17.26
CA TYR A 3 0.82 -4.67 -16.11
C TYR A 3 1.43 -3.87 -14.96
N ILE A 4 1.22 -4.36 -13.76
CA ILE A 4 1.70 -3.72 -12.54
C ILE A 4 3.07 -4.29 -12.21
N ASP A 5 4.07 -3.40 -12.08
CA ASP A 5 5.40 -3.79 -11.62
C ASP A 5 5.37 -3.94 -10.11
N VAL A 6 5.26 -5.18 -9.64
CA VAL A 6 5.12 -5.47 -8.21
C VAL A 6 6.40 -5.21 -7.42
N ASN A 7 7.52 -5.03 -8.10
CA ASN A 7 8.79 -4.71 -7.43
C ASN A 7 9.03 -3.21 -7.28
N ARG A 8 8.14 -2.39 -7.83
CA ARG A 8 8.24 -0.94 -7.72
C ARG A 8 8.06 -0.51 -6.27
N LYS A 9 8.89 0.44 -5.83
CA LYS A 9 8.79 1.02 -4.49
C LYS A 9 7.95 2.29 -4.56
N ILE A 10 7.08 2.45 -3.58
CA ILE A 10 6.23 3.62 -3.45
C ILE A 10 6.40 4.22 -2.07
N SER A 11 6.01 5.49 -1.92
CA SER A 11 6.08 6.16 -0.63
C SER A 11 4.93 5.70 0.28
N ALA A 12 5.10 5.94 1.58
CA ALA A 12 4.05 5.64 2.54
C ALA A 12 2.80 6.49 2.28
N ARG A 13 2.96 7.69 1.74
CA ARG A 13 1.82 8.55 1.39
C ARG A 13 1.01 7.94 0.25
N GLN A 14 1.68 7.42 -0.77
CA GLN A 14 0.99 6.71 -1.85
C GLN A 14 0.29 5.46 -1.34
N ALA A 15 0.94 4.73 -0.44
CA ALA A 15 0.33 3.56 0.18
C ALA A 15 -0.91 3.95 0.99
N SER A 16 -0.86 5.05 1.72
CA SER A 16 -2.01 5.58 2.46
C SER A 16 -3.17 5.88 1.53
N PHE A 17 -2.90 6.56 0.42
CA PHE A 17 -3.94 6.85 -0.57
C PHE A 17 -4.56 5.57 -1.13
N CYS A 18 -3.74 4.58 -1.46
CA CYS A 18 -4.22 3.35 -2.08
C CYS A 18 -5.05 2.51 -1.12
N THR A 19 -4.62 2.40 0.13
CA THR A 19 -5.28 1.53 1.12
C THR A 19 -6.44 2.20 1.83
N GLY A 20 -6.48 3.53 1.82
CA GLY A 20 -7.46 4.27 2.61
C GLY A 20 -7.11 4.38 4.08
N LEU A 21 -5.96 3.87 4.49
CA LEU A 21 -5.50 3.97 5.88
C LEU A 21 -4.67 5.24 6.06
N SER A 22 -4.66 5.76 7.29
CA SER A 22 -3.84 6.93 7.59
C SER A 22 -2.36 6.57 7.58
N TYR A 23 -1.52 7.58 7.35
CA TYR A 23 -0.07 7.41 7.40
C TYR A 23 0.39 6.87 8.75
N GLU A 24 -0.23 7.34 9.84
CA GLU A 24 0.12 6.90 11.19
C GLU A 24 -0.19 5.42 11.40
N THR A 25 -1.31 4.95 10.86
CA THR A 25 -1.66 3.52 10.92
C THR A 25 -0.64 2.68 10.18
N LEU A 26 -0.24 3.11 8.98
CA LEU A 26 0.78 2.41 8.21
C LEU A 26 2.11 2.37 8.95
N LYS A 27 2.52 3.50 9.53
CA LYS A 27 3.75 3.59 10.30
C LYS A 27 3.73 2.63 11.47
N ALA A 28 2.61 2.55 12.19
CA ALA A 28 2.47 1.64 13.32
C ALA A 28 2.61 0.19 12.86
N ASP A 29 2.00 -0.17 11.75
CA ASP A 29 2.07 -1.54 11.24
C ASP A 29 3.47 -1.88 10.71
N ILE A 30 4.18 -0.92 10.14
CA ILE A 30 5.59 -1.11 9.76
C ILE A 30 6.43 -1.42 11.00
N LYS A 31 6.23 -0.67 12.07
CA LYS A 31 6.97 -0.89 13.33
C LYS A 31 6.62 -2.22 13.97
N LYS A 32 5.39 -2.70 13.80
CA LYS A 32 4.96 -3.99 14.34
C LYS A 32 5.38 -5.17 13.45
N GLY A 33 5.93 -4.90 12.28
CA GLY A 33 6.34 -5.94 11.35
C GLY A 33 5.23 -6.51 10.49
N ARG A 34 4.05 -5.92 10.52
CA ARG A 34 2.91 -6.37 9.69
C ARG A 34 3.04 -5.94 8.25
N LEU A 35 3.69 -4.82 8.01
CA LEU A 35 3.90 -4.28 6.67
C LEU A 35 5.40 -4.11 6.46
N LYS A 36 5.94 -4.78 5.46
CA LYS A 36 7.36 -4.67 5.14
C LYS A 36 7.64 -3.34 4.45
N ALA A 37 8.66 -2.65 4.93
CA ALA A 37 9.08 -1.40 4.34
C ALA A 37 10.57 -1.22 4.56
N THR A 38 11.19 -0.40 3.71
CA THR A 38 12.58 0.01 3.86
C THR A 38 12.62 1.52 4.00
N ARG A 39 13.74 2.06 4.46
CA ARG A 39 13.95 3.50 4.50
C ARG A 39 14.92 3.89 3.40
N ASN A 40 14.60 5.00 2.73
CA ASN A 40 15.52 5.54 1.72
C ASN A 40 16.59 6.40 2.41
N SER A 41 17.48 6.99 1.61
CA SER A 41 18.57 7.84 2.11
C SER A 41 18.07 9.07 2.86
N ARG A 42 16.82 9.48 2.64
CA ARG A 42 16.19 10.62 3.33
C ARG A 42 15.49 10.21 4.63
N GLY A 43 15.48 8.92 4.95
CA GLY A 43 14.81 8.42 6.13
C GLY A 43 13.31 8.19 5.97
N ASN A 44 12.79 8.31 4.76
CA ASN A 44 11.37 8.07 4.47
C ASN A 44 11.14 6.59 4.17
N TYR A 45 9.95 6.09 4.54
CA TYR A 45 9.59 4.73 4.25
C TYR A 45 9.30 4.54 2.76
N GLU A 46 9.78 3.42 2.23
CA GLU A 46 9.46 2.97 0.89
C GLU A 46 8.90 1.55 0.99
N ILE A 47 7.82 1.29 0.27
CA ILE A 47 7.09 0.03 0.34
C ILE A 47 7.02 -0.54 -1.08
N LYS A 48 7.41 -1.81 -1.24
CA LYS A 48 7.25 -2.47 -2.52
C LYS A 48 5.76 -2.74 -2.77
N VAL A 49 5.35 -2.59 -4.01
CA VAL A 49 3.95 -2.83 -4.39
C VAL A 49 3.51 -4.23 -3.98
N ARG A 50 4.36 -5.23 -4.17
CA ARG A 50 4.04 -6.61 -3.79
C ARG A 50 3.74 -6.75 -2.30
N ASP A 51 4.52 -6.08 -1.47
CA ASP A 51 4.33 -6.11 -0.03
C ASP A 51 3.03 -5.40 0.37
N LEU A 52 2.71 -4.32 -0.33
CA LEU A 52 1.46 -3.59 -0.09
C LEU A 52 0.25 -4.42 -0.51
N LEU A 53 0.34 -5.13 -1.63
CA LEU A 53 -0.73 -6.02 -2.06
C LEU A 53 -0.99 -7.12 -1.04
N ASP A 54 0.08 -7.77 -0.53
CA ASP A 54 -0.05 -8.79 0.49
C ASP A 54 -0.67 -8.24 1.76
N TYR A 55 -0.25 -7.05 2.16
CA TYR A 55 -0.78 -6.37 3.34
C TYR A 55 -2.28 -6.06 3.17
N ASP A 56 -2.66 -5.56 2.00
CA ASP A 56 -4.06 -5.24 1.73
C ASP A 56 -4.94 -6.49 1.75
N LEU A 57 -4.46 -7.60 1.16
CA LEU A 57 -5.18 -8.88 1.20
C LEU A 57 -5.32 -9.39 2.62
N TYR A 58 -4.28 -9.24 3.43
CA TYR A 58 -4.32 -9.60 4.85
C TYR A 58 -5.42 -8.81 5.57
N LEU A 59 -5.49 -7.50 5.32
CA LEU A 59 -6.50 -6.64 5.95
C LEU A 59 -7.91 -6.99 5.49
N GLN A 60 -8.08 -7.35 4.21
CA GLN A 60 -9.39 -7.74 3.69
C GLN A 60 -9.90 -9.01 4.37
N ASN A 61 -8.99 -9.89 4.79
CA ASN A 61 -9.34 -11.14 5.45
C ASN A 61 -9.42 -11.02 6.98
N CYS A 62 -9.03 -9.87 7.54
CA CYS A 62 -9.10 -9.65 8.98
C CYS A 62 -10.49 -9.20 9.38
N ASP A 63 -11.03 -9.81 10.44
CA ASP A 63 -12.30 -9.40 11.04
C ASP A 63 -12.01 -8.27 12.03
N ARG A 64 -11.78 -7.08 11.49
CA ARG A 64 -11.46 -5.89 12.28
C ARG A 64 -12.35 -4.73 11.87
N ASP A 65 -12.57 -3.82 12.83
CA ASP A 65 -13.30 -2.58 12.59
C ASP A 65 -12.45 -1.52 11.89
N ILE A 66 -11.56 -1.95 11.01
CA ILE A 66 -10.73 -1.04 10.23
C ILE A 66 -11.41 -0.77 8.91
N LEU A 67 -11.70 0.50 8.64
CA LEU A 67 -12.25 0.92 7.37
C LEU A 67 -11.13 1.05 6.35
N ILE A 68 -11.06 0.11 5.42
CA ILE A 68 -10.11 0.15 4.31
C ILE A 68 -10.89 0.14 3.01
N CYS A 69 -10.22 0.55 1.94
CA CYS A 69 -10.83 0.50 0.62
C CYS A 69 -11.07 -0.95 0.19
N PRO A 70 -12.20 -1.26 -0.44
CA PRO A 70 -12.36 -2.56 -1.10
C PRO A 70 -11.22 -2.83 -2.08
N VAL A 71 -10.95 -4.10 -2.35
CA VAL A 71 -9.83 -4.49 -3.23
C VAL A 71 -9.89 -3.79 -4.57
N ASN A 72 -11.07 -3.70 -5.18
CA ASN A 72 -11.21 -3.06 -6.49
C ASN A 72 -10.86 -1.56 -6.42
N VAL A 73 -11.25 -0.87 -5.35
CA VAL A 73 -10.90 0.54 -5.15
C VAL A 73 -9.40 0.69 -4.93
N PHE A 74 -8.82 -0.21 -4.12
CA PHE A 74 -7.38 -0.21 -3.89
C PHE A 74 -6.61 -0.36 -5.19
N LEU A 75 -6.99 -1.32 -6.03
CA LEU A 75 -6.32 -1.55 -7.31
C LEU A 75 -6.47 -0.37 -8.25
N ASN A 76 -7.65 0.25 -8.29
CA ASN A 76 -7.88 1.43 -9.11
C ASN A 76 -6.99 2.59 -8.67
N ARG A 77 -6.90 2.82 -7.36
CA ARG A 77 -6.06 3.89 -6.82
C ARG A 77 -4.58 3.62 -7.07
N LEU A 78 -4.17 2.36 -6.94
CA LEU A 78 -2.80 1.96 -7.21
C LEU A 78 -2.44 2.23 -8.68
N CYS A 79 -3.28 1.80 -9.61
CA CYS A 79 -3.04 2.02 -11.03
C CYS A 79 -3.02 3.50 -11.37
N TYR A 80 -3.96 4.26 -10.83
CA TYR A 80 -4.06 5.69 -11.12
C TYR A 80 -2.88 6.48 -10.55
N SER A 81 -2.54 6.27 -9.27
CA SER A 81 -1.58 7.13 -8.59
C SER A 81 -0.13 6.70 -8.80
N VAL A 82 0.12 5.40 -8.96
CA VAL A 82 1.48 4.88 -9.03
C VAL A 82 1.89 4.62 -10.48
N PHE A 83 1.06 3.93 -11.22
CA PHE A 83 1.40 3.48 -12.57
C PHE A 83 0.83 4.35 -13.67
N LYS A 84 -0.05 5.31 -13.31
CA LYS A 84 -0.68 6.22 -14.27
C LYS A 84 -1.44 5.48 -15.36
N ILE A 85 -2.02 4.34 -15.01
CA ILE A 85 -2.84 3.53 -15.89
C ILE A 85 -4.30 3.80 -15.53
N TYR A 86 -5.09 4.14 -16.54
CA TYR A 86 -6.52 4.43 -16.34
C TYR A 86 -7.32 3.22 -16.80
N LEU A 87 -8.11 2.70 -15.89
CA LEU A 87 -8.95 1.54 -16.15
C LEU A 87 -10.36 1.95 -16.59
#